data_13bb378ba3da004808455280715f3b13
#
_entry.id   13bb378ba3da004808455280715f3b13
#
_cell.length_a   1.000
_cell.length_b   1.000
_cell.length_c   1.000
_cell.angle_alpha   90.00
_cell.angle_beta   90.00
_cell.angle_gamma   90.00
#
_symmetry.space_group_name_H-M   'P 1'
#
loop_
_entity.id
_entity.type
_entity.pdbx_description
1 polymer ?
#
loop_
_entity_poly.entity_id
_entity_poly.type
_entity_poly.pdbx_seq_one_letter_code
_entity_poly.pdbx_strand_id
1 'polypeptide(L)'
;MKAAVVYWSGTGNTAAMADLVLEGMQSAGAQAELIECNAVTDLSAYDAIAFGCPAMGSEQLEDSEFEPMFDSVKKTLSGKRIALFGSYGWGDGDWMRSWEDDCRACGIKLACESVLVNGAPEGADADAVMKQVYANCKKVEDDCEIYL
;
A
#
# COMPACT_ATOMS: atom_id res chain seq x y z
N MET A 1 0.10 -14.61 9.72
CA MET A 1 -0.14 -13.91 8.43
C MET A 1 1.15 -13.26 7.96
N LYS A 2 1.49 -13.41 6.71
CA LYS A 2 2.68 -12.80 6.13
C LYS A 2 2.28 -11.58 5.31
N ALA A 3 2.90 -10.43 5.59
CA ALA A 3 2.54 -9.16 4.97
C ALA A 3 3.79 -8.43 4.44
N ALA A 4 3.59 -7.56 3.47
CA ALA A 4 4.65 -6.74 2.90
C ALA A 4 4.18 -5.30 2.74
N VAL A 5 5.12 -4.38 2.90
CA VAL A 5 4.95 -2.97 2.52
C VAL A 5 5.91 -2.72 1.35
N VAL A 6 5.36 -2.47 0.17
CA VAL A 6 6.13 -2.25 -1.06
C VAL A 6 6.00 -0.80 -1.46
N TYR A 7 7.11 -0.09 -1.59
CA TYR A 7 7.04 1.37 -1.78
C TYR A 7 8.15 1.91 -2.67
N TRP A 8 7.91 3.12 -3.17
CA TRP A 8 8.91 3.99 -3.80
C TRP A 8 8.85 5.35 -3.11
N SER A 9 9.98 5.98 -2.87
CA SER A 9 10.04 7.30 -2.26
C SER A 9 11.21 8.10 -2.83
N GLY A 10 10.94 9.34 -3.22
CA GLY A 10 11.98 10.26 -3.69
C GLY A 10 12.43 11.22 -2.59
N THR A 11 11.48 11.87 -1.92
CA THR A 11 11.78 12.90 -0.91
C THR A 11 11.81 12.36 0.52
N GLY A 12 11.35 11.13 0.74
CA GLY A 12 11.28 10.51 2.07
C GLY A 12 9.90 10.52 2.71
N ASN A 13 8.93 11.25 2.18
CA ASN A 13 7.59 11.33 2.78
C ASN A 13 6.84 10.00 2.69
N THR A 14 6.85 9.37 1.53
CA THR A 14 6.22 8.05 1.36
C THR A 14 6.98 6.98 2.15
N ALA A 15 8.31 7.08 2.24
CA ALA A 15 9.10 6.17 3.08
C ALA A 15 8.70 6.29 4.55
N ALA A 16 8.45 7.50 5.05
CA ALA A 16 7.97 7.70 6.41
C ALA A 16 6.60 7.06 6.64
N MET A 17 5.70 7.17 5.66
CA MET A 17 4.41 6.46 5.70
C MET A 17 4.62 4.95 5.71
N ALA A 18 5.51 4.44 4.88
CA ALA A 18 5.81 3.01 4.79
C ALA A 18 6.30 2.45 6.14
N ASP A 19 7.13 3.20 6.86
CA ASP A 19 7.59 2.81 8.19
C ASP A 19 6.42 2.70 9.19
N LEU A 20 5.47 3.63 9.13
CA LEU A 20 4.28 3.60 9.98
C LEU A 20 3.37 2.40 9.64
N VAL A 21 3.21 2.10 8.36
CA VAL A 21 2.42 0.95 7.90
C VAL A 21 3.08 -0.35 8.41
N LEU A 22 4.39 -0.47 8.25
CA LEU A 22 5.14 -1.64 8.74
C LEU A 22 4.96 -1.82 10.24
N GLU A 23 5.14 -0.75 11.01
CA GLU A 23 4.97 -0.77 12.46
C GLU A 23 3.57 -1.23 12.85
N GLY A 24 2.54 -0.72 12.17
CA GLY A 24 1.17 -1.11 12.43
C GLY A 24 0.89 -2.58 12.13
N MET A 25 1.41 -3.10 11.02
CA MET A 25 1.27 -4.51 10.67
C MET A 25 1.94 -5.41 11.72
N GLN A 26 3.14 -5.06 12.15
CA GLN A 26 3.86 -5.80 13.18
C GLN A 26 3.13 -5.76 14.52
N SER A 27 2.59 -4.60 14.90
CA SER A 27 1.81 -4.43 16.12
C SER A 27 0.52 -5.25 16.10
N ALA A 28 -0.05 -5.49 14.93
CA ALA A 28 -1.24 -6.33 14.75
C ALA A 28 -0.91 -7.83 14.69
N GLY A 29 0.34 -8.22 14.85
CA GLY A 29 0.78 -9.61 14.87
C GLY A 29 1.21 -10.19 13.53
N ALA A 30 1.28 -9.40 12.48
CA ALA A 30 1.71 -9.89 11.18
C ALA A 30 3.24 -10.03 11.10
N GLN A 31 3.70 -11.01 10.34
CA GLN A 31 5.10 -11.10 9.91
C GLN A 31 5.27 -10.17 8.71
N ALA A 32 5.61 -8.92 8.96
CA ALA A 32 5.64 -7.88 7.94
C ALA A 32 7.08 -7.51 7.55
N GLU A 33 7.27 -7.31 6.25
CA GLU A 33 8.54 -6.92 5.66
C GLU A 33 8.39 -5.63 4.87
N LEU A 34 9.43 -4.79 4.90
CA LEU A 34 9.51 -3.55 4.13
C LEU A 34 10.35 -3.81 2.88
N ILE A 35 9.80 -3.56 1.70
CA ILE A 35 10.46 -3.88 0.43
C ILE A 35 10.41 -2.66 -0.49
N GLU A 36 11.58 -2.17 -0.90
CA GLU A 36 11.63 -1.16 -1.96
C GLU A 36 11.19 -1.78 -3.29
N CYS A 37 10.51 -1.02 -4.13
CA CYS A 37 9.90 -1.55 -5.34
C CYS A 37 10.92 -2.21 -6.29
N ASN A 38 12.16 -1.73 -6.32
CA ASN A 38 13.20 -2.30 -7.17
C ASN A 38 13.75 -3.64 -6.66
N ALA A 39 13.39 -4.05 -5.44
CA ALA A 39 13.78 -5.33 -4.86
C ALA A 39 12.67 -6.39 -4.94
N VAL A 40 11.53 -6.06 -5.53
CA VAL A 40 10.41 -7.00 -5.65
C VAL A 40 10.73 -8.04 -6.73
N THR A 41 10.61 -9.32 -6.37
CA THR A 41 10.78 -10.43 -7.30
C THR A 41 9.50 -11.27 -7.40
N ASP A 42 8.93 -11.67 -6.25
CA ASP A 42 7.73 -12.49 -6.19
C ASP A 42 6.95 -12.15 -4.91
N LEU A 43 5.67 -11.84 -5.05
CA LEU A 43 4.80 -11.48 -3.93
C LEU A 43 3.82 -12.60 -3.55
N SER A 44 3.95 -13.78 -4.13
CA SER A 44 2.99 -14.88 -3.93
C SER A 44 2.91 -15.37 -2.49
N ALA A 45 3.98 -15.23 -1.71
CA ALA A 45 4.04 -15.69 -0.32
C ALA A 45 3.31 -14.77 0.66
N TYR A 46 2.86 -13.58 0.23
CA TYR A 46 2.25 -12.60 1.12
C TYR A 46 0.72 -12.66 1.02
N ASP A 47 0.07 -12.60 2.17
CA ASP A 47 -1.40 -12.59 2.27
C ASP A 47 -1.95 -11.18 2.17
N ALA A 48 -1.21 -10.20 2.68
CA ALA A 48 -1.57 -8.79 2.69
C ALA A 48 -0.39 -7.95 2.20
N ILE A 49 -0.68 -6.97 1.34
CA ILE A 49 0.37 -6.08 0.79
C ILE A 49 -0.17 -4.65 0.78
N ALA A 50 0.60 -3.73 1.36
CA ALA A 50 0.34 -2.30 1.24
C ALA A 50 1.35 -1.72 0.25
N PHE A 51 0.85 -1.10 -0.81
CA PHE A 51 1.68 -0.44 -1.83
C PHE A 51 1.69 1.06 -1.60
N GLY A 52 2.88 1.65 -1.59
CA GLY A 52 3.07 3.07 -1.39
C GLY A 52 3.83 3.73 -2.53
N CYS A 53 3.27 4.81 -3.08
CA CYS A 53 3.89 5.59 -4.14
C CYS A 53 3.35 7.02 -4.09
N PRO A 54 4.23 8.04 -4.12
CA PRO A 54 3.77 9.44 -4.13
C PRO A 54 3.18 9.84 -5.47
N ALA A 55 2.41 10.93 -5.46
CA ALA A 55 2.00 11.60 -6.69
C ALA A 55 3.24 12.26 -7.32
N MET A 56 3.49 11.95 -8.58
CA MET A 56 4.54 12.61 -9.34
C MET A 56 4.00 13.90 -9.98
N GLY A 57 4.86 14.69 -10.59
CA GLY A 57 4.51 16.02 -11.09
C GLY A 57 3.36 16.07 -12.09
N SER A 58 3.02 14.96 -12.74
CA SER A 58 1.89 14.84 -13.68
C SER A 58 0.67 14.15 -13.08
N GLU A 59 0.58 14.08 -11.75
CA GLU A 59 -0.52 13.38 -11.05
C GLU A 59 -0.61 11.91 -11.49
N GLN A 60 0.54 11.21 -11.47
CA GLN A 60 0.62 9.79 -11.82
C GLN A 60 1.62 9.08 -10.90
N LEU A 61 1.66 7.76 -10.95
CA LEU A 61 2.66 6.96 -10.26
C LEU A 61 4.05 7.24 -10.82
N GLU A 62 5.08 7.01 -10.00
CA GLU A 62 6.46 7.06 -10.49
C GLU A 62 6.63 6.04 -11.62
N ASP A 63 7.13 6.47 -12.76
CA ASP A 63 7.05 5.72 -14.02
C ASP A 63 8.30 4.94 -14.40
N SER A 64 9.42 5.14 -13.71
CA SER A 64 10.67 4.46 -14.04
C SER A 64 10.92 3.16 -13.25
N GLU A 65 10.44 3.08 -12.02
CA GLU A 65 10.67 1.93 -11.14
C GLU A 65 9.37 1.35 -10.58
N PHE A 66 8.50 2.20 -10.03
CA PHE A 66 7.30 1.74 -9.34
C PHE A 66 6.25 1.21 -10.32
N GLU A 67 5.87 1.99 -11.32
CA GLU A 67 4.83 1.58 -12.26
C GLU A 67 5.18 0.29 -13.00
N PRO A 68 6.43 0.12 -13.52
CA PRO A 68 6.80 -1.16 -14.14
C PRO A 68 6.72 -2.34 -13.17
N MET A 69 7.12 -2.15 -11.90
CA MET A 69 7.01 -3.20 -10.89
C MET A 69 5.53 -3.54 -10.66
N PHE A 70 4.69 -2.54 -10.43
CA PHE A 70 3.28 -2.75 -10.17
C PHE A 70 2.58 -3.43 -11.34
N ASP A 71 2.86 -3.00 -12.57
CA ASP A 71 2.32 -3.61 -13.78
C ASP A 71 2.71 -5.09 -13.90
N SER A 72 3.91 -5.45 -13.42
CA SER A 72 4.38 -6.84 -13.47
C SER A 72 3.66 -7.76 -12.47
N VAL A 73 3.18 -7.23 -11.35
CA VAL A 73 2.59 -8.04 -10.27
C VAL A 73 1.07 -7.90 -10.15
N LYS A 74 0.47 -6.83 -10.66
CA LYS A 74 -0.93 -6.50 -10.38
C LYS A 74 -1.93 -7.60 -10.77
N LYS A 75 -1.65 -8.37 -11.79
CA LYS A 75 -2.53 -9.46 -12.24
C LYS A 75 -2.46 -10.69 -11.32
N THR A 76 -1.47 -10.75 -10.44
CA THR A 76 -1.29 -11.87 -9.50
C THR A 76 -1.83 -11.57 -8.10
N LEU A 77 -2.41 -10.39 -7.91
CA LEU A 77 -2.82 -9.91 -6.58
C LEU A 77 -4.26 -10.26 -6.20
N SER A 78 -5.03 -10.85 -7.10
CA SER A 78 -6.40 -11.24 -6.82
C SER A 78 -6.45 -12.23 -5.64
N GLY A 79 -7.37 -12.00 -4.72
CA GLY A 79 -7.50 -12.83 -3.53
C GLY A 79 -6.63 -12.40 -2.35
N LYS A 80 -5.71 -11.47 -2.54
CA LYS A 80 -4.89 -10.92 -1.46
C LYS A 80 -5.52 -9.65 -0.88
N ARG A 81 -5.15 -9.31 0.34
CA ARG A 81 -5.57 -8.05 0.98
C ARG A 81 -4.62 -6.94 0.51
N ILE A 82 -5.12 -6.00 -0.27
CA ILE A 82 -4.33 -4.94 -0.88
C ILE A 82 -4.79 -3.59 -0.35
N ALA A 83 -3.83 -2.76 0.05
CA ALA A 83 -4.06 -1.39 0.47
C ALA A 83 -3.09 -0.46 -0.25
N LEU A 84 -3.50 0.78 -0.47
CA LEU A 84 -2.71 1.79 -1.16
C LEU A 84 -2.49 3.00 -0.26
N PHE A 85 -1.31 3.59 -0.34
CA PHE A 85 -1.01 4.84 0.35
C PHE A 85 -0.01 5.67 -0.44
N GLY A 86 0.10 6.94 -0.11
CA GLY A 86 1.10 7.79 -0.74
C GLY A 86 1.01 9.24 -0.28
N SER A 87 2.12 9.97 -0.47
CA SER A 87 2.19 11.39 -0.20
C SER A 87 1.99 12.20 -1.48
N TYR A 88 1.59 13.46 -1.32
CA TYR A 88 1.48 14.39 -2.45
C TYR A 88 1.84 15.80 -1.99
N GLY A 89 2.31 16.63 -2.91
CA GLY A 89 2.67 18.01 -2.61
C GLY A 89 1.63 19.00 -3.12
N TRP A 90 1.03 18.72 -4.27
CA TRP A 90 -0.01 19.53 -4.89
C TRP A 90 -0.99 18.62 -5.63
N GLY A 91 -2.09 19.18 -6.12
CA GLY A 91 -3.13 18.38 -6.72
C GLY A 91 -4.15 17.92 -5.69
N ASP A 92 -5.09 17.09 -6.11
CA ASP A 92 -6.24 16.70 -5.29
C ASP A 92 -6.44 15.19 -5.16
N GLY A 93 -5.42 14.40 -5.44
CA GLY A 93 -5.48 12.95 -5.30
C GLY A 93 -5.83 12.18 -6.57
N ASP A 94 -5.77 12.81 -7.73
CA ASP A 94 -6.06 12.15 -9.00
C ASP A 94 -5.19 10.92 -9.25
N TRP A 95 -3.89 10.97 -8.86
CA TRP A 95 -3.01 9.82 -9.03
C TRP A 95 -3.52 8.60 -8.27
N MET A 96 -4.05 8.82 -7.08
CA MET A 96 -4.58 7.73 -6.26
C MET A 96 -5.88 7.18 -6.81
N ARG A 97 -6.78 8.03 -7.28
CA ARG A 97 -8.04 7.59 -7.91
C ARG A 97 -7.78 6.77 -9.16
N SER A 98 -6.83 7.20 -10.00
CA SER A 98 -6.42 6.44 -11.19
C SER A 98 -5.80 5.10 -10.81
N TRP A 99 -5.01 5.07 -9.77
CA TRP A 99 -4.39 3.84 -9.26
C TRP A 99 -5.44 2.87 -8.72
N GLU A 100 -6.41 3.37 -7.96
CA GLU A 100 -7.53 2.56 -7.48
C GLU A 100 -8.35 1.97 -8.63
N ASP A 101 -8.60 2.76 -9.68
CA ASP A 101 -9.33 2.29 -10.87
C ASP A 101 -8.55 1.19 -11.60
N ASP A 102 -7.24 1.33 -11.72
CA ASP A 102 -6.38 0.30 -12.32
C ASP A 102 -6.44 -0.99 -11.50
N CYS A 103 -6.39 -0.90 -10.18
CA CYS A 103 -6.55 -2.05 -9.30
C CYS A 103 -7.88 -2.77 -9.54
N ARG A 104 -8.98 -2.03 -9.59
CA ARG A 104 -10.31 -2.61 -9.82
C ARG A 104 -10.41 -3.26 -11.19
N ALA A 105 -9.81 -2.66 -12.20
CA ALA A 105 -9.79 -3.22 -13.56
C ALA A 105 -9.04 -4.55 -13.64
N CYS A 106 -8.10 -4.78 -12.72
CA CYS A 106 -7.32 -6.02 -12.64
C CYS A 106 -7.93 -7.06 -11.69
N GLY A 107 -9.12 -6.80 -11.15
CA GLY A 107 -9.78 -7.71 -10.22
C GLY A 107 -9.25 -7.62 -8.79
N ILE A 108 -8.49 -6.59 -8.46
CA ILE A 108 -8.01 -6.34 -7.11
C ILE A 108 -9.13 -5.70 -6.29
N LYS A 109 -9.44 -6.30 -5.15
CA LYS A 109 -10.38 -5.74 -4.20
C LYS A 109 -9.57 -5.07 -3.08
N LEU A 110 -9.69 -3.73 -2.99
CA LEU A 110 -8.98 -2.99 -1.95
C LEU A 110 -9.58 -3.30 -0.58
N ALA A 111 -8.72 -3.53 0.41
CA ALA A 111 -9.12 -3.92 1.75
C ALA A 111 -9.69 -2.76 2.56
N CYS A 112 -9.32 -1.52 2.22
CA CYS A 112 -9.72 -0.31 2.93
C CYS A 112 -9.55 0.90 2.04
N GLU A 113 -9.98 2.06 2.51
CA GLU A 113 -9.75 3.32 1.81
C GLU A 113 -8.26 3.62 1.72
N SER A 114 -7.83 4.21 0.60
CA SER A 114 -6.45 4.63 0.41
C SER A 114 -6.12 5.80 1.33
N VAL A 115 -4.88 5.86 1.82
CA VAL A 115 -4.43 6.96 2.68
C VAL A 115 -3.55 7.90 1.87
N LEU A 116 -3.99 9.16 1.78
CA LEU A 116 -3.29 10.23 1.08
C LEU A 116 -2.84 11.27 2.11
N VAL A 117 -1.55 11.61 2.10
CA VAL A 117 -0.98 12.58 3.04
C VAL A 117 -0.31 13.70 2.27
N ASN A 118 -0.64 14.96 2.59
CA ASN A 118 0.04 16.12 2.04
C ASN A 118 1.36 16.33 2.77
N GLY A 119 2.48 16.13 2.08
CA GLY A 119 3.82 16.22 2.67
C GLY A 119 4.17 15.02 3.55
N ALA A 120 4.82 15.27 4.67
CA ALA A 120 5.22 14.23 5.61
C ALA A 120 4.06 13.87 6.55
N PRO A 121 3.93 12.58 6.96
CA PRO A 121 2.88 12.19 7.90
C PRO A 121 3.17 12.76 9.29
N GLU A 122 2.13 13.37 9.89
CA GLU A 122 2.19 13.95 11.23
C GLU A 122 0.92 13.57 11.99
N GLY A 123 0.95 13.46 13.30
CA GLY A 123 -0.19 13.33 14.20
C GLY A 123 -1.36 12.51 13.64
N ALA A 124 -2.40 13.21 13.18
CA ALA A 124 -3.62 12.58 12.64
C ALA A 124 -3.37 11.74 11.39
N ASP A 125 -2.35 12.09 10.57
CA ASP A 125 -1.98 11.31 9.38
C ASP A 125 -1.39 9.97 9.77
N ALA A 126 -0.54 9.95 10.82
CA ALA A 126 0.00 8.72 11.35
C ALA A 126 -1.12 7.80 11.86
N ASP A 127 -2.11 8.36 12.57
CA ASP A 127 -3.28 7.60 13.04
C ASP A 127 -4.07 7.03 11.88
N ALA A 128 -4.27 7.78 10.79
CA ALA A 128 -4.99 7.31 9.61
C ALA A 128 -4.26 6.13 8.96
N VAL A 129 -2.93 6.21 8.84
CA VAL A 129 -2.11 5.11 8.30
C VAL A 129 -2.21 3.87 9.19
N MET A 130 -2.15 4.03 10.49
CA MET A 130 -2.30 2.93 11.44
C MET A 130 -3.68 2.28 11.36
N LYS A 131 -4.74 3.06 11.23
CA LYS A 131 -6.10 2.54 11.06
C LYS A 131 -6.25 1.75 9.77
N GLN A 132 -5.65 2.21 8.68
CA GLN A 132 -5.64 1.50 7.41
C GLN A 132 -5.03 0.11 7.58
N VAL A 133 -3.87 0.06 8.21
CA VAL A 133 -3.15 -1.19 8.43
C VAL A 133 -3.95 -2.14 9.31
N TYR A 134 -4.50 -1.63 10.39
CA TYR A 134 -5.32 -2.44 11.29
C TYR A 134 -6.51 -3.05 10.56
N ALA A 135 -7.23 -2.24 9.78
CA ALA A 135 -8.37 -2.72 9.01
C ALA A 135 -7.96 -3.82 8.01
N ASN A 136 -6.82 -3.64 7.35
CA ASN A 136 -6.30 -4.62 6.40
C ASN A 136 -5.96 -5.94 7.09
N CYS A 137 -5.23 -5.89 8.19
CA CYS A 137 -4.85 -7.09 8.95
C CYS A 137 -6.06 -7.79 9.56
N LYS A 138 -6.98 -7.04 10.16
CA LYS A 138 -8.17 -7.60 10.80
C LYS A 138 -9.08 -8.31 9.79
N LYS A 139 -9.25 -7.78 8.59
CA LYS A 139 -10.06 -8.43 7.56
C LYS A 139 -9.51 -9.79 7.15
N VAL A 140 -8.19 -9.95 7.13
CA VAL A 140 -7.56 -11.24 6.83
C VAL A 140 -7.86 -12.24 7.96
N GLU A 141 -7.80 -11.81 9.21
CA GLU A 141 -8.15 -12.65 10.35
C GLU A 141 -9.63 -13.07 10.31
N ASP A 142 -10.52 -12.12 10.05
CA ASP A 142 -11.96 -12.39 9.94
C ASP A 142 -12.25 -13.39 8.82
N ASP A 143 -11.59 -13.25 7.67
CA ASP A 143 -11.74 -14.20 6.57
C ASP A 143 -11.24 -15.59 6.94
N CYS A 144 -10.17 -15.69 7.71
CA CYS A 144 -9.67 -16.97 8.23
C CYS A 144 -10.66 -17.61 9.18
N GLU A 145 -11.31 -16.84 10.04
CA GLU A 145 -12.32 -17.33 10.98
C GLU A 145 -13.55 -17.91 10.27
N ILE A 146 -13.92 -17.33 9.11
CA ILE A 146 -15.07 -17.82 8.33
C ILE A 146 -14.84 -19.24 7.81
N TYR A 147 -13.59 -19.63 7.61
CA TYR A 147 -13.24 -20.94 7.06
C TYR A 147 -12.87 -21.97 8.14
N LEU A 148 -12.88 -21.57 9.38
CA LEU A 148 -12.64 -22.44 10.52
C LEU A 148 -13.96 -22.97 11.09
#